data_eda8983cf24715226e72c2ea8a14c3b1
#
_entry.id   eda8983cf24715226e72c2ea8a14c3b1
#
_cell.length_a   1.000
_cell.length_b   1.000
_cell.length_c   1.000
_cell.angle_alpha   90.00
_cell.angle_beta   90.00
_cell.angle_gamma   90.00
#
_symmetry.space_group_name_H-M   'P 1'
#
loop_
_entity.id
_entity.type
_entity.pdbx_description
1 polymer ?
#
loop_
_entity_poly.entity_id
_entity_poly.type
_entity_poly.pdbx_seq_one_letter_code
_entity_poly.pdbx_strand_id
1 'polypeptide(L)'
;PATGEFTGVITDYIQFAADCLGNQELEFQLVGYDSKEAELDALKSGEIDMIFHFDQSPNLAEEYHFACTNTTWTSNLMAVTNKQHFNENNVNRIAVPQNKLSLKKYLAFYYPQWEIVDCDTQEDAAKLVKDGQADCFVTGISSENKYSKKYSFYSVPLLNPVKSCFAVNSG
;
A
#
# COMPACT_ATOMS: atom_id res chain seq x y z
N PRO A 1 -16.80 3.02 8.02
CA PRO A 1 -17.17 4.34 8.58
C PRO A 1 -18.38 4.19 9.51
N ALA A 2 -18.37 4.90 10.64
CA ALA A 2 -19.45 4.80 11.63
C ALA A 2 -20.83 5.31 11.10
N THR A 3 -20.82 6.05 10.00
CA THR A 3 -22.01 6.62 9.34
C THR A 3 -22.50 5.84 8.12
N GLY A 4 -21.75 4.84 7.65
CA GLY A 4 -22.02 4.15 6.39
C GLY A 4 -21.73 4.97 5.12
N GLU A 5 -21.22 6.20 5.27
CA GLU A 5 -20.83 7.06 4.15
C GLU A 5 -19.35 6.90 3.84
N PHE A 6 -19.02 6.75 2.56
CA PHE A 6 -17.65 6.78 2.09
C PHE A 6 -17.23 8.24 1.86
N THR A 7 -16.11 8.63 2.42
CA THR A 7 -15.52 9.97 2.28
C THR A 7 -14.03 9.87 2.04
N GLY A 8 -13.47 10.85 1.34
CA GLY A 8 -12.03 10.96 1.12
C GLY A 8 -11.67 11.20 -0.34
N VAL A 9 -10.39 11.38 -0.58
CA VAL A 9 -9.84 11.78 -1.90
C VAL A 9 -10.32 10.90 -3.05
N ILE A 10 -10.51 9.60 -2.81
CA ILE A 10 -10.95 8.66 -3.86
C ILE A 10 -12.42 8.86 -4.21
N THR A 11 -13.26 9.05 -3.20
CA THR A 11 -14.68 9.36 -3.42
C THR A 11 -14.83 10.66 -4.22
N ASP A 12 -14.08 11.69 -3.83
CA ASP A 12 -14.07 12.98 -4.54
C ASP A 12 -13.55 12.84 -5.97
N TYR A 13 -12.51 12.02 -6.18
CA TYR A 13 -11.96 11.76 -7.50
C TYR A 13 -12.96 11.03 -8.42
N ILE A 14 -13.65 10.00 -7.91
CA ILE A 14 -14.66 9.25 -8.67
C ILE A 14 -15.82 10.16 -9.05
N GLN A 15 -16.30 11.00 -8.11
CA GLN A 15 -17.35 11.95 -8.38
C GLN A 15 -16.94 12.96 -9.45
N PHE A 16 -15.74 13.53 -9.33
CA PHE A 16 -15.19 14.45 -10.33
C PHE A 16 -15.07 13.78 -11.71
N ALA A 17 -14.63 12.53 -11.77
CA ALA A 17 -14.52 11.79 -13.03
C ALA A 17 -15.90 11.54 -13.67
N ALA A 18 -16.90 11.20 -12.86
CA ALA A 18 -18.29 11.06 -13.33
C ALA A 18 -18.83 12.37 -13.93
N ASP A 19 -18.61 13.48 -13.22
CA ASP A 19 -19.03 14.82 -13.66
C ASP A 19 -18.35 15.20 -14.99
N CYS A 20 -17.06 14.89 -15.15
CA CYS A 20 -16.30 15.16 -16.38
C CYS A 20 -16.78 14.34 -17.57
N LEU A 21 -17.29 13.13 -17.36
CA LEU A 21 -17.82 12.29 -18.43
C LEU A 21 -19.16 12.81 -18.98
N GLY A 22 -19.83 13.71 -18.22
CA GLY A 22 -21.10 14.31 -18.65
C GLY A 22 -22.23 13.28 -18.84
N ASN A 23 -22.05 12.07 -18.40
CA ASN A 23 -23.02 10.99 -18.54
C ASN A 23 -23.85 10.89 -17.24
N GLN A 24 -25.05 11.43 -17.27
CA GLN A 24 -25.98 11.43 -16.15
C GLN A 24 -26.52 10.01 -15.79
N GLU A 25 -26.21 9.00 -16.60
CA GLU A 25 -26.62 7.62 -16.38
C GLU A 25 -25.56 6.78 -15.64
N LEU A 26 -24.35 7.34 -15.39
CA LEU A 26 -23.32 6.66 -14.60
C LEU A 26 -23.51 6.92 -13.12
N GLU A 27 -23.90 5.88 -12.41
CA GLU A 27 -23.99 5.86 -10.95
C GLU A 27 -22.91 4.95 -10.39
N PHE A 28 -22.09 5.46 -9.47
CA PHE A 28 -21.07 4.68 -8.78
C PHE A 28 -21.58 4.25 -7.41
N GLN A 29 -21.68 2.93 -7.21
CA GLN A 29 -21.94 2.35 -5.91
C GLN A 29 -20.63 1.96 -5.23
N LEU A 30 -20.32 2.55 -4.08
CA LEU A 30 -19.14 2.23 -3.30
C LEU A 30 -19.45 1.09 -2.32
N VAL A 31 -18.64 0.04 -2.38
CA VAL A 31 -18.76 -1.14 -1.51
C VAL A 31 -17.46 -1.28 -0.70
N GLY A 32 -17.58 -1.48 0.60
CA GLY A 32 -16.45 -1.69 1.50
C GLY A 32 -16.27 -3.16 1.86
N TYR A 33 -15.03 -3.62 1.90
CA TYR A 33 -14.66 -4.97 2.30
C TYR A 33 -13.78 -4.95 3.54
N ASP A 34 -13.88 -6.00 4.35
CA ASP A 34 -13.11 -6.12 5.60
C ASP A 34 -11.64 -6.51 5.36
N SER A 35 -11.33 -7.08 4.20
CA SER A 35 -9.97 -7.46 3.82
C SER A 35 -9.70 -7.22 2.33
N LYS A 36 -8.42 -7.10 1.98
CA LYS A 36 -7.99 -6.96 0.59
C LYS A 36 -8.28 -8.24 -0.22
N GLU A 37 -8.17 -9.39 0.39
CA GLU A 37 -8.48 -10.68 -0.22
C GLU A 37 -9.95 -10.75 -0.64
N ALA A 38 -10.88 -10.35 0.25
CA ALA A 38 -12.31 -10.32 -0.05
C ALA A 38 -12.64 -9.35 -1.20
N GLU A 39 -11.99 -8.18 -1.24
CA GLU A 39 -12.11 -7.21 -2.33
C GLU A 39 -11.63 -7.79 -3.67
N LEU A 40 -10.49 -8.49 -3.69
CA LEU A 40 -9.94 -9.12 -4.89
C LEU A 40 -10.82 -10.28 -5.39
N ASP A 41 -11.34 -11.10 -4.48
CA ASP A 41 -12.25 -12.19 -4.82
C ASP A 41 -13.59 -11.67 -5.38
N ALA A 42 -14.11 -10.57 -4.82
CA ALA A 42 -15.32 -9.92 -5.33
C ALA A 42 -15.13 -9.38 -6.76
N LEU A 43 -13.98 -8.76 -7.07
CA LEU A 43 -13.67 -8.35 -8.45
C LEU A 43 -13.53 -9.55 -9.38
N LYS A 44 -12.84 -10.61 -8.93
CA LYS A 44 -12.64 -11.82 -9.72
C LYS A 44 -13.94 -12.55 -10.04
N SER A 45 -14.88 -12.57 -9.08
CA SER A 45 -16.20 -13.19 -9.26
C SER A 45 -17.19 -12.34 -10.07
N GLY A 46 -16.87 -11.05 -10.32
CA GLY A 46 -17.76 -10.10 -10.96
C GLY A 46 -18.86 -9.57 -10.03
N GLU A 47 -18.70 -9.69 -8.73
CA GLU A 47 -19.58 -9.07 -7.74
C GLU A 47 -19.45 -7.54 -7.77
N ILE A 48 -18.23 -7.05 -8.05
CA ILE A 48 -17.93 -5.65 -8.30
C ILE A 48 -17.21 -5.50 -9.64
N ASP A 49 -17.36 -4.34 -10.27
CA ASP A 49 -16.80 -4.07 -11.60
C ASP A 49 -15.37 -3.54 -11.54
N MET A 50 -15.01 -2.86 -10.46
CA MET A 50 -13.73 -2.15 -10.37
C MET A 50 -13.28 -2.03 -8.91
N ILE A 51 -11.98 -2.09 -8.72
CA ILE A 51 -11.33 -1.75 -7.44
C ILE A 51 -10.38 -0.57 -7.58
N PHE A 52 -10.25 0.19 -6.53
CA PHE A 52 -9.19 1.12 -6.22
C PHE A 52 -8.87 0.95 -4.73
N HIS A 53 -7.72 0.85 -4.31
CA HIS A 53 -6.39 1.07 -4.82
C HIS A 53 -5.74 -0.30 -5.15
N PHE A 54 -5.42 -0.53 -6.40
CA PHE A 54 -4.71 -1.73 -6.82
C PHE A 54 -3.23 -1.38 -7.03
N ASP A 55 -2.34 -2.11 -6.37
CA ASP A 55 -0.90 -1.88 -6.50
C ASP A 55 -0.41 -2.40 -7.85
N GLN A 56 0.22 -1.53 -8.64
CA GLN A 56 0.92 -1.89 -9.87
C GLN A 56 2.28 -2.55 -9.56
N SER A 57 2.30 -3.49 -8.61
CA SER A 57 3.48 -4.33 -8.42
C SER A 57 3.67 -5.23 -9.63
N PRO A 58 4.91 -5.48 -10.06
CA PRO A 58 5.17 -6.37 -11.18
C PRO A 58 4.47 -7.72 -11.02
N ASN A 59 3.80 -8.17 -12.07
CA ASN A 59 3.08 -9.44 -12.19
C ASN A 59 1.80 -9.59 -11.35
N LEU A 60 1.44 -8.63 -10.49
CA LEU A 60 0.25 -8.78 -9.65
C LEU A 60 -1.04 -8.79 -10.48
N ALA A 61 -1.16 -7.90 -11.48
CA ALA A 61 -2.31 -7.85 -12.37
C ALA A 61 -2.43 -9.14 -13.21
N GLU A 62 -1.31 -9.69 -13.67
CA GLU A 62 -1.27 -10.96 -14.41
C GLU A 62 -1.68 -12.13 -13.53
N GLU A 63 -1.20 -12.19 -12.28
CA GLU A 63 -1.54 -13.22 -11.29
C GLU A 63 -3.05 -13.29 -11.03
N TYR A 64 -3.71 -12.14 -10.99
CA TYR A 64 -5.16 -12.05 -10.76
C TYR A 64 -6.01 -12.00 -12.04
N HIS A 65 -5.41 -11.92 -13.21
CA HIS A 65 -6.09 -11.72 -14.50
C HIS A 65 -6.91 -10.42 -14.53
N PHE A 66 -6.33 -9.34 -14.02
CA PHE A 66 -6.97 -8.03 -14.02
C PHE A 66 -6.36 -7.12 -15.09
N ALA A 67 -7.22 -6.32 -15.70
CA ALA A 67 -6.79 -5.18 -16.51
C ALA A 67 -6.66 -3.94 -15.64
N CYS A 68 -5.56 -3.21 -15.81
CA CYS A 68 -5.27 -2.02 -15.03
C CYS A 68 -5.30 -0.76 -15.90
N THR A 69 -5.77 0.33 -15.34
CA THR A 69 -5.59 1.66 -15.94
C THR A 69 -4.12 2.09 -15.88
N ASN A 70 -3.80 3.20 -16.51
CA ASN A 70 -2.55 3.89 -16.23
C ASN A 70 -2.45 4.24 -14.73
N THR A 71 -1.23 4.47 -14.26
CA THR A 71 -0.99 4.90 -12.86
C THR A 71 -1.83 6.12 -12.54
N THR A 72 -2.72 5.98 -11.56
CA THR A 72 -3.58 7.05 -11.08
C THR A 72 -2.95 7.77 -9.89
N TRP A 73 -2.26 7.03 -9.05
CA TRP A 73 -1.65 7.53 -7.84
C TRP A 73 -0.23 6.98 -7.66
N THR A 74 0.66 7.82 -7.17
CA THR A 74 2.03 7.43 -6.81
C THR A 74 2.31 7.87 -5.39
N SER A 75 2.77 6.96 -4.54
CA SER A 75 3.15 7.26 -3.16
C SER A 75 4.51 6.68 -2.83
N ASN A 76 5.27 7.39 -2.01
CA ASN A 76 6.53 6.88 -1.49
C ASN A 76 6.29 6.10 -0.20
N LEU A 77 6.95 4.96 -0.11
CA LEU A 77 7.14 4.29 1.16
C LEU A 77 8.34 4.92 1.89
N MET A 78 8.25 4.98 3.19
CA MET A 78 9.26 5.56 4.06
C MET A 78 9.96 4.45 4.84
N ALA A 79 11.26 4.35 4.70
CA ALA A 79 12.08 3.57 5.62
C ALA A 79 12.25 4.37 6.91
N VAL A 80 11.85 3.78 8.04
CA VAL A 80 11.96 4.36 9.38
C VAL A 80 13.03 3.59 10.15
N THR A 81 14.03 4.30 10.66
CA THR A 81 15.25 3.73 11.21
C THR A 81 15.76 4.52 12.42
N ASN A 82 16.54 3.90 13.27
CA ASN A 82 17.27 4.56 14.35
C ASN A 82 18.63 5.15 13.92
N LYS A 83 19.01 4.97 12.63
CA LYS A 83 20.29 5.44 12.07
C LYS A 83 20.12 6.80 11.41
N GLN A 84 20.91 7.79 11.81
CA GLN A 84 20.90 9.14 11.24
C GLN A 84 21.26 9.15 9.74
N HIS A 85 22.17 8.30 9.33
CA HIS A 85 22.58 8.14 7.94
C HIS A 85 22.10 6.78 7.41
N PHE A 86 20.91 6.79 6.87
CA PHE A 86 20.32 5.62 6.23
C PHE A 86 20.80 5.51 4.78
N ASN A 87 21.18 4.29 4.39
CA ASN A 87 21.50 3.95 3.01
C ASN A 87 20.86 2.59 2.70
N GLU A 88 20.00 2.54 1.70
CA GLU A 88 19.31 1.33 1.26
C GLU A 88 20.23 0.16 0.96
N ASN A 89 21.43 0.45 0.45
CA ASN A 89 22.44 -0.58 0.14
C ASN A 89 23.08 -1.22 1.39
N ASN A 90 22.92 -0.60 2.54
CA ASN A 90 23.48 -1.08 3.82
C ASN A 90 22.41 -1.70 4.73
N VAL A 91 21.20 -1.92 4.22
CA VAL A 91 20.13 -2.61 4.96
C VAL A 91 20.31 -4.11 4.77
N ASN A 92 20.37 -4.82 5.90
CA ASN A 92 20.39 -6.28 5.89
C ASN A 92 19.03 -6.84 6.33
N ARG A 93 18.44 -6.28 7.38
CA ARG A 93 17.22 -6.80 8.00
C ARG A 93 16.13 -5.72 8.07
N ILE A 94 14.95 -6.07 7.59
CA ILE A 94 13.78 -5.20 7.60
C ILE A 94 12.64 -5.85 8.39
N ALA A 95 12.06 -5.13 9.35
CA ALA A 95 10.90 -5.59 10.10
C ALA A 95 9.61 -5.35 9.31
N VAL A 96 8.80 -6.40 9.12
CA VAL A 96 7.56 -6.35 8.36
C VAL A 96 6.43 -7.08 9.10
N PRO A 97 5.27 -6.45 9.33
CA PRO A 97 4.12 -7.15 9.87
C PRO A 97 3.66 -8.29 8.96
N GLN A 98 3.35 -9.45 9.56
CA GLN A 98 3.01 -10.67 8.82
C GLN A 98 1.81 -10.48 7.86
N ASN A 99 0.84 -9.67 8.24
CA ASN A 99 -0.36 -9.37 7.46
C ASN A 99 -0.13 -8.39 6.29
N LYS A 100 1.10 -7.91 6.05
CA LYS A 100 1.43 -6.97 4.98
C LYS A 100 1.99 -7.68 3.73
N LEU A 101 1.19 -8.57 3.14
CA LEU A 101 1.62 -9.38 1.99
C LEU A 101 2.04 -8.53 0.78
N SER A 102 1.32 -7.48 0.45
CA SER A 102 1.69 -6.57 -0.66
C SER A 102 3.04 -5.90 -0.42
N LEU A 103 3.32 -5.48 0.83
CA LEU A 103 4.63 -4.92 1.18
C LEU A 103 5.74 -5.96 1.04
N LYS A 104 5.50 -7.21 1.45
CA LYS A 104 6.49 -8.29 1.28
C LYS A 104 6.78 -8.57 -0.19
N LYS A 105 5.75 -8.61 -1.06
CA LYS A 105 5.92 -8.76 -2.52
C LYS A 105 6.73 -7.58 -3.11
N TYR A 106 6.41 -6.35 -2.71
CA TYR A 106 7.15 -5.15 -3.12
C TYR A 106 8.63 -5.24 -2.72
N LEU A 107 8.92 -5.57 -1.46
CA LEU A 107 10.29 -5.69 -0.95
C LEU A 107 11.06 -6.82 -1.65
N ALA A 108 10.45 -7.98 -1.84
CA ALA A 108 11.08 -9.08 -2.55
C ALA A 108 11.46 -8.75 -4.00
N PHE A 109 10.70 -7.86 -4.64
CA PHE A 109 10.98 -7.43 -6.00
C PHE A 109 12.05 -6.34 -6.09
N TYR A 110 11.91 -5.26 -5.30
CA TYR A 110 12.80 -4.10 -5.40
C TYR A 110 14.04 -4.20 -4.52
N TYR A 111 13.98 -4.97 -3.45
CA TYR A 111 15.03 -5.12 -2.43
C TYR A 111 15.27 -6.59 -2.07
N PRO A 112 15.55 -7.46 -3.05
CA PRO A 112 15.69 -8.91 -2.84
C PRO A 112 16.84 -9.28 -1.89
N GLN A 113 17.77 -8.35 -1.66
CA GLN A 113 18.89 -8.54 -0.72
C GLN A 113 18.51 -8.32 0.75
N TRP A 114 17.30 -7.77 1.04
CA TRP A 114 16.89 -7.51 2.40
C TRP A 114 16.24 -8.75 3.03
N GLU A 115 16.72 -9.13 4.19
CA GLU A 115 16.12 -10.20 4.98
C GLU A 115 14.87 -9.67 5.72
N ILE A 116 13.72 -10.30 5.52
CA ILE A 116 12.49 -9.92 6.19
C ILE A 116 12.45 -10.56 7.58
N VAL A 117 12.31 -9.72 8.61
CA VAL A 117 12.05 -10.11 9.99
C VAL A 117 10.56 -9.91 10.25
N ASP A 118 9.83 -11.01 10.38
CA ASP A 118 8.39 -10.99 10.62
C ASP A 118 8.05 -10.52 12.03
N CYS A 119 6.97 -9.75 12.15
CA CYS A 119 6.41 -9.30 13.43
C CYS A 119 4.87 -9.25 13.35
N ASP A 120 4.21 -9.04 14.48
CA ASP A 120 2.74 -9.06 14.52
C ASP A 120 2.15 -7.72 14.09
N THR A 121 2.73 -6.63 14.57
CA THR A 121 2.21 -5.27 14.35
C THR A 121 3.29 -4.30 13.86
N GLN A 122 2.84 -3.17 13.33
CA GLN A 122 3.75 -2.06 12.98
C GLN A 122 4.49 -1.50 14.22
N GLU A 123 3.87 -1.57 15.39
CA GLU A 123 4.48 -1.16 16.65
C GLU A 123 5.62 -2.13 17.05
N ASP A 124 5.44 -3.42 16.81
CA ASP A 124 6.49 -4.41 17.08
C ASP A 124 7.65 -4.27 16.08
N ALA A 125 7.36 -3.94 14.82
CA ALA A 125 8.39 -3.56 13.85
C ALA A 125 9.25 -2.39 14.36
N ALA A 126 8.63 -1.36 14.92
CA ALA A 126 9.36 -0.22 15.52
C ALA A 126 10.22 -0.63 16.72
N LYS A 127 9.74 -1.57 17.57
CA LYS A 127 10.53 -2.11 18.67
C LYS A 127 11.74 -2.90 18.19
N LEU A 128 11.58 -3.75 17.17
CA LEU A 128 12.70 -4.50 16.57
C LEU A 128 13.80 -3.56 16.06
N VAL A 129 13.44 -2.44 15.45
CA VAL A 129 14.41 -1.42 15.03
C VAL A 129 15.06 -0.73 16.24
N LYS A 130 14.28 -0.38 17.27
CA LYS A 130 14.80 0.22 18.50
C LYS A 130 15.83 -0.69 19.17
N ASP A 131 15.56 -1.99 19.22
CA ASP A 131 16.39 -2.98 19.88
C ASP A 131 17.56 -3.50 18.99
N GLY A 132 17.71 -2.94 17.78
CA GLY A 132 18.78 -3.30 16.84
C GLY A 132 18.61 -4.68 16.20
N GLN A 133 17.43 -5.27 16.29
CA GLN A 133 17.10 -6.57 15.67
C GLN A 133 16.72 -6.43 14.18
N ALA A 134 16.32 -5.23 13.77
CA ALA A 134 16.16 -4.85 12.38
C ALA A 134 16.82 -3.48 12.12
N ASP A 135 17.21 -3.22 10.88
CA ASP A 135 17.83 -1.96 10.47
C ASP A 135 16.80 -0.86 10.24
N CYS A 136 15.64 -1.24 9.73
CA CYS A 136 14.50 -0.36 9.50
C CYS A 136 13.19 -1.14 9.46
N PHE A 137 12.09 -0.42 9.41
CA PHE A 137 10.79 -0.90 8.95
C PHE A 137 10.24 0.08 7.92
N VAL A 138 9.25 -0.35 7.12
CA VAL A 138 8.66 0.47 6.08
C VAL A 138 7.21 0.80 6.41
N THR A 139 6.83 2.05 6.15
CA THR A 139 5.46 2.54 6.32
C THR A 139 5.10 3.58 5.26
N GLY A 140 3.82 3.90 5.13
CA GLY A 140 3.37 5.01 4.30
C GLY A 140 3.73 6.37 4.92
N ILE A 141 3.85 7.39 4.08
CA ILE A 141 4.21 8.76 4.47
C ILE A 141 3.27 9.35 5.55
N SER A 142 1.99 8.98 5.53
CA SER A 142 1.02 9.45 6.52
C SER A 142 1.24 8.92 7.94
N SER A 143 1.91 7.77 8.06
CA SER A 143 2.12 7.08 9.34
C SER A 143 3.52 7.27 9.91
N GLU A 144 4.48 7.76 9.11
CA GLU A 144 5.89 7.88 9.50
C GLU A 144 6.10 8.80 10.71
N ASN A 145 5.41 9.93 10.72
CA ASN A 145 5.50 10.94 11.78
C ASN A 145 5.17 10.40 13.19
N LYS A 146 4.27 9.42 13.28
CA LYS A 146 3.90 8.77 14.53
C LYS A 146 5.12 8.11 15.18
N TYR A 147 5.87 7.37 14.38
CA TYR A 147 7.01 6.57 14.86
C TYR A 147 8.27 7.41 15.03
N SER A 148 8.52 8.33 14.09
CA SER A 148 9.65 9.26 14.18
C SER A 148 9.60 10.08 15.45
N LYS A 149 8.45 10.61 15.84
CA LYS A 149 8.26 11.36 17.08
C LYS A 149 8.36 10.47 18.33
N LYS A 150 7.70 9.29 18.31
CA LYS A 150 7.62 8.41 19.48
C LYS A 150 8.96 7.82 19.87
N TYR A 151 9.78 7.45 18.88
CA TYR A 151 11.04 6.74 19.08
C TYR A 151 12.28 7.58 18.75
N SER A 152 12.11 8.83 18.34
CA SER A 152 13.20 9.69 17.83
C SER A 152 13.91 9.04 16.63
N PHE A 153 13.14 8.43 15.75
CA PHE A 153 13.64 7.78 14.55
C PHE A 153 13.75 8.77 13.39
N TYR A 154 14.56 8.40 12.41
CA TYR A 154 14.70 9.08 11.14
C TYR A 154 13.83 8.40 10.09
N SER A 155 13.33 9.18 9.13
CA SER A 155 12.53 8.69 8.01
C SER A 155 13.17 9.09 6.70
N VAL A 156 13.32 8.13 5.79
CA VAL A 156 13.89 8.36 4.46
C VAL A 156 12.97 7.73 3.41
N PRO A 157 12.60 8.46 2.35
CA PRO A 157 11.82 7.88 1.27
C PRO A 157 12.61 6.80 0.55
N LEU A 158 11.96 5.66 0.27
CA LEU A 158 12.52 4.64 -0.61
C LEU A 158 12.55 5.13 -2.06
N LEU A 159 13.55 4.71 -2.82
CA LEU A 159 13.76 5.15 -4.21
C LEU A 159 12.66 4.67 -5.15
N ASN A 160 12.07 3.50 -4.88
CA ASN A 160 11.03 2.92 -5.71
C ASN A 160 9.63 3.28 -5.17
N PRO A 161 8.88 4.18 -5.81
CA PRO A 161 7.54 4.51 -5.35
C PRO A 161 6.55 3.37 -5.62
N VAL A 162 5.55 3.24 -4.76
CA VAL A 162 4.38 2.41 -5.03
C VAL A 162 3.47 3.16 -6.00
N LYS A 163 3.13 2.51 -7.09
CA LYS A 163 2.18 2.99 -8.08
C LYS A 163 0.85 2.28 -7.89
N SER A 164 -0.23 3.00 -8.01
CA SER A 164 -1.58 2.47 -7.87
C SER A 164 -2.45 2.88 -9.04
N CYS A 165 -3.40 2.04 -9.35
CA CYS A 165 -4.33 2.22 -10.45
C CYS A 165 -5.73 1.73 -10.07
N PHE A 166 -6.68 1.91 -10.96
CA PHE A 166 -7.90 1.14 -10.96
C PHE A 166 -7.65 -0.20 -11.65
N ALA A 167 -8.28 -1.26 -11.13
CA ALA A 167 -8.26 -2.58 -11.75
C ALA A 167 -9.68 -3.07 -12.01
N VAL A 168 -9.87 -3.74 -13.14
CA VAL A 168 -11.11 -4.37 -13.57
C VAL A 168 -10.84 -5.83 -13.92
N ASN A 169 -11.86 -6.67 -13.87
CA ASN A 169 -11.75 -8.04 -14.37
C ASN A 169 -11.53 -8.00 -15.87
N SER A 170 -10.55 -8.73 -16.35
CA SER A 170 -10.23 -8.76 -17.79
C SER A 170 -11.07 -9.76 -18.61
N GLY A 171 -11.96 -10.52 -17.95
CA GLY A 171 -12.80 -11.54 -18.58
C GLY A 171 -12.14 -12.89 -18.60
#